data_bff817e062cf496ff87db8f1ce3e1171
#
_entry.id   bff817e062cf496ff87db8f1ce3e1171
#
_cell.length_a   1.000
_cell.length_b   1.000
_cell.length_c   1.000
_cell.angle_alpha   90.00
_cell.angle_beta   90.00
_cell.angle_gamma   90.00
#
_symmetry.space_group_name_H-M   'P 1'
#
loop_
_entity.id
_entity.type
_entity.pdbx_description
1 polymer ?
#
loop_
_entity_poly.entity_id
_entity_poly.type
_entity_poly.pdbx_seq_one_letter_code
_entity_poly.pdbx_strand_id
1 'polypeptide(L)'
;MLAPRDTPTRERKALNGLWRFALDAADDGRVQGWWRQRLPGSREVPVPSSYNDLFPEADVHDHVGDAWYQTVVRVPERWRGERIVLRFDAATHRAVVWIDETKVLEHEGGYTPFEADVTDLVEPGGEIRVTAVVDNILSWQSIPPGYVEETPDGRRQRYFHDFFNYAGLHRTVWLYTTPGSYIADVTVVTELNGSIGTVRYEVETSGGDGANMLVTLRDAEEKEVAHATGAPGELTVEDVHPWRPGEGYLYELTVELRGPGDTTVDVYSLPIGIRTVRVDGARFLINGDPFYFKGFGKHEDSAVRGKGHDDAFMVHDFALMDWLGANSFRTSHYPYAEEVLEYADRQGIVVIGEVAAVGLNAQLGEVLGGVSFTTFSEETVNSATHEVHSQAIRELIARDTNHPCVVLWSIANEPESWTPESRAYFEPLVAETRRLDPTRPVAFANFMAATPDRDVISDLFDVLMLNRYHGWYAQTGDLAAAERSLEQELRAWVDKHGKPIVFTEYGADAVAGAHALPPGPWTEEYQTDVLAMFHRVFDRIDAVVGEQIWNFADFATAPGIMRVDGNKKGVFTRDRRPKAAAHMLRRRWRRLQ
;
A
#
# COMPACT_ATOMS: atom_id res chain seq x y z
N MET A 1 3.65 8.46 -12.21
CA MET A 1 4.42 9.57 -11.53
C MET A 1 5.75 9.03 -11.05
N LEU A 2 6.86 9.61 -11.50
CA LEU A 2 8.21 9.13 -11.21
C LEU A 2 8.66 9.52 -9.79
N ALA A 3 9.37 8.60 -9.11
CA ALA A 3 10.04 8.90 -7.84
C ALA A 3 11.18 9.91 -8.04
N PRO A 4 11.42 10.86 -7.12
CA PRO A 4 12.60 11.73 -7.17
C PRO A 4 13.89 10.92 -7.11
N ARG A 5 14.80 11.12 -8.08
CA ARG A 5 16.10 10.43 -8.16
C ARG A 5 17.22 11.41 -8.44
N ASP A 6 18.39 11.15 -7.89
CA ASP A 6 19.60 11.83 -8.31
C ASP A 6 20.09 11.21 -9.63
N THR A 7 20.29 12.04 -10.64
CA THR A 7 20.79 11.67 -11.96
C THR A 7 21.81 12.73 -12.41
N PRO A 8 22.48 12.58 -13.56
CA PRO A 8 23.32 13.66 -14.08
C PRO A 8 22.63 15.01 -14.29
N THR A 9 21.29 15.01 -14.42
CA THR A 9 20.46 16.19 -14.72
C THR A 9 19.47 16.55 -13.62
N ARG A 10 19.31 15.75 -12.59
CA ARG A 10 18.34 15.92 -11.51
C ARG A 10 19.00 15.80 -10.15
N GLU A 11 18.58 16.60 -9.21
CA GLU A 11 18.98 16.52 -7.81
C GLU A 11 17.75 16.48 -6.90
N ARG A 12 17.89 15.82 -5.76
CA ARG A 12 16.83 15.78 -4.74
C ARG A 12 17.38 16.13 -3.35
N LYS A 13 16.49 16.66 -2.51
CA LYS A 13 16.76 16.98 -1.12
C LYS A 13 15.59 16.51 -0.26
N ALA A 14 15.83 15.52 0.62
CA ALA A 14 14.86 15.14 1.63
C ALA A 14 14.70 16.26 2.66
N LEU A 15 13.46 16.58 2.98
CA LEU A 15 13.11 17.56 4.02
C LEU A 15 12.79 16.88 5.34
N ASN A 16 13.20 15.62 5.50
CA ASN A 16 13.05 14.84 6.72
C ASN A 16 13.77 15.49 7.90
N GLY A 17 13.29 15.23 9.10
CA GLY A 17 13.88 15.76 10.33
C GLY A 17 12.82 16.29 11.30
N LEU A 18 13.20 17.19 12.18
CA LEU A 18 12.27 17.78 13.15
C LEU A 18 11.55 18.97 12.54
N TRP A 19 10.22 18.87 12.46
CA TRP A 19 9.34 19.95 12.03
C TRP A 19 8.59 20.52 13.21
N ARG A 20 8.25 21.81 13.17
CA ARG A 20 7.28 22.41 14.07
C ARG A 20 5.92 21.80 13.84
N PHE A 21 5.20 21.57 14.92
CA PHE A 21 3.92 20.88 14.92
C PHE A 21 2.96 21.52 15.91
N ALA A 22 1.71 21.73 15.49
CA ALA A 22 0.62 22.21 16.35
C ALA A 22 -0.69 21.56 15.94
N LEU A 23 -1.46 21.06 16.92
CA LEU A 23 -2.84 20.62 16.69
C LEU A 23 -3.77 21.83 16.71
N ASP A 24 -4.76 21.83 15.84
CA ASP A 24 -5.77 22.89 15.73
C ASP A 24 -7.07 22.44 16.42
N ALA A 25 -7.01 22.36 17.73
CA ALA A 25 -8.17 21.91 18.53
C ALA A 25 -9.38 22.86 18.47
N ALA A 26 -9.18 24.10 18.06
CA ALA A 26 -10.24 25.12 17.97
C ALA A 26 -10.72 25.37 16.52
N ASP A 27 -10.15 24.68 15.53
CA ASP A 27 -10.39 24.91 14.09
C ASP A 27 -10.09 26.38 13.65
N ASP A 28 -9.15 27.04 14.31
CA ASP A 28 -8.85 28.46 14.13
C ASP A 28 -7.69 28.72 13.16
N GLY A 29 -6.82 27.76 12.93
CA GLY A 29 -5.56 27.93 12.24
C GLY A 29 -5.72 28.42 10.81
N ARG A 30 -6.72 27.94 10.11
CA ARG A 30 -7.05 28.41 8.75
C ARG A 30 -7.57 29.84 8.75
N VAL A 31 -8.39 30.23 9.71
CA VAL A 31 -8.95 31.58 9.85
C VAL A 31 -7.87 32.58 10.29
N GLN A 32 -7.02 32.19 11.22
CA GLN A 32 -5.92 33.00 11.74
C GLN A 32 -4.71 33.05 10.80
N GLY A 33 -4.67 32.23 9.75
CA GLY A 33 -3.60 32.20 8.78
C GLY A 33 -2.26 31.72 9.35
N TRP A 34 -2.27 30.59 10.06
CA TRP A 34 -1.07 30.06 10.73
C TRP A 34 0.12 29.82 9.78
N TRP A 35 -0.12 29.60 8.50
CA TRP A 35 0.93 29.47 7.49
C TRP A 35 1.73 30.78 7.26
N ARG A 36 1.17 31.95 7.60
CA ARG A 36 1.81 33.26 7.37
C ARG A 36 2.89 33.59 8.39
N GLN A 37 2.95 32.85 9.47
CA GLN A 37 3.85 33.10 10.59
C GLN A 37 4.42 31.79 11.16
N ARG A 38 5.30 31.90 12.11
CA ARG A 38 5.73 30.75 12.90
C ARG A 38 4.53 30.14 13.63
N LEU A 39 4.36 28.81 13.55
CA LEU A 39 3.23 28.13 14.18
C LEU A 39 3.14 28.47 15.68
N PRO A 40 1.98 28.95 16.16
CA PRO A 40 1.77 29.26 17.58
C PRO A 40 1.77 27.97 18.41
N GLY A 41 2.28 28.04 19.65
CA GLY A 41 2.26 26.93 20.59
C GLY A 41 2.94 25.64 20.10
N SER A 42 3.74 25.74 19.04
CA SER A 42 4.29 24.54 18.36
C SER A 42 5.33 23.80 19.23
N ARG A 43 5.28 22.46 19.14
CA ARG A 43 6.34 21.54 19.57
C ARG A 43 7.06 20.97 18.34
N GLU A 44 8.02 20.10 18.51
CA GLU A 44 8.73 19.45 17.40
C GLU A 44 8.29 18.00 17.26
N VAL A 45 8.11 17.56 15.99
CA VAL A 45 7.84 16.17 15.64
C VAL A 45 8.75 15.71 14.51
N PRO A 46 9.17 14.43 14.48
CA PRO A 46 9.92 13.89 13.37
C PRO A 46 9.01 13.71 12.13
N VAL A 47 9.56 14.00 10.97
CA VAL A 47 8.98 13.64 9.66
C VAL A 47 10.01 12.73 8.97
N PRO A 48 9.64 11.50 8.56
CA PRO A 48 8.31 10.89 8.60
C PRO A 48 7.93 10.31 9.97
N SER A 49 6.68 10.50 10.38
CA SER A 49 6.01 9.78 11.49
C SER A 49 4.51 10.04 11.50
N SER A 50 3.75 9.16 12.17
CA SER A 50 2.45 9.56 12.73
C SER A 50 2.70 10.39 13.99
N TYR A 51 1.81 11.34 14.30
CA TYR A 51 1.96 12.13 15.54
C TYR A 51 1.30 11.47 16.75
N ASN A 52 0.36 10.55 16.52
CA ASN A 52 -0.57 10.02 17.54
C ASN A 52 0.13 9.36 18.74
N ASP A 53 1.21 8.61 18.51
CA ASP A 53 1.95 7.88 19.56
C ASP A 53 3.22 8.62 20.04
N LEU A 54 3.50 9.83 19.53
CA LEU A 54 4.72 10.56 19.89
C LEU A 54 4.68 11.16 21.30
N PHE A 55 3.50 11.41 21.83
CA PHE A 55 3.30 12.11 23.09
C PHE A 55 2.34 11.33 23.98
N PRO A 56 2.48 11.41 25.31
CA PRO A 56 1.65 10.65 26.25
C PRO A 56 0.23 11.22 26.43
N GLU A 57 -0.06 12.40 25.88
CA GLU A 57 -1.35 13.06 26.03
C GLU A 57 -2.42 12.40 25.14
N ALA A 58 -3.55 12.01 25.74
CA ALA A 58 -4.66 11.36 25.06
C ALA A 58 -5.30 12.27 23.99
N ASP A 59 -5.34 13.57 24.21
CA ASP A 59 -5.87 14.56 23.27
C ASP A 59 -4.98 14.73 22.02
N VAL A 60 -3.71 14.36 22.08
CA VAL A 60 -2.85 14.24 20.90
C VAL A 60 -3.10 12.92 20.17
N HIS A 61 -3.19 11.82 20.92
CA HIS A 61 -3.43 10.49 20.35
C HIS A 61 -4.77 10.43 19.60
N ASP A 62 -5.83 10.96 20.21
CA ASP A 62 -7.21 10.87 19.72
C ASP A 62 -7.68 12.13 18.95
N HIS A 63 -6.76 13.01 18.59
CA HIS A 63 -7.09 14.25 17.87
C HIS A 63 -7.85 13.97 16.56
N VAL A 64 -8.91 14.74 16.34
CA VAL A 64 -9.74 14.72 15.12
C VAL A 64 -9.82 16.13 14.55
N GLY A 65 -9.20 16.35 13.41
CA GLY A 65 -9.13 17.65 12.75
C GLY A 65 -7.76 17.98 12.18
N ASP A 66 -7.50 19.27 12.00
CA ASP A 66 -6.28 19.80 11.40
C ASP A 66 -5.06 19.66 12.31
N ALA A 67 -3.98 19.08 11.76
CA ALA A 67 -2.65 19.03 12.35
C ALA A 67 -1.68 19.80 11.46
N TRP A 68 -1.03 20.83 12.03
CA TRP A 68 -0.17 21.75 11.30
C TRP A 68 1.31 21.38 11.44
N TYR A 69 2.01 21.36 10.32
CA TYR A 69 3.45 21.10 10.20
C TYR A 69 4.13 22.29 9.56
N GLN A 70 5.31 22.66 10.04
CA GLN A 70 6.08 23.74 9.45
C GLN A 70 7.58 23.53 9.57
N THR A 71 8.31 23.75 8.49
CA THR A 71 9.78 23.77 8.47
C THR A 71 10.31 24.92 7.64
N VAL A 72 11.58 25.27 7.85
CA VAL A 72 12.30 26.25 7.01
C VAL A 72 13.38 25.51 6.24
N VAL A 73 13.42 25.73 4.94
CA VAL A 73 14.29 25.02 4.02
C VAL A 73 15.15 26.00 3.26
N ARG A 74 16.46 25.78 3.24
CA ARG A 74 17.37 26.49 2.33
C ARG A 74 17.38 25.78 0.98
N VAL A 75 17.04 26.53 -0.08
CA VAL A 75 17.09 26.04 -1.47
C VAL A 75 18.54 26.13 -1.95
N PRO A 76 19.14 25.05 -2.52
CA PRO A 76 20.51 25.09 -3.01
C PRO A 76 20.69 26.15 -4.11
N GLU A 77 21.75 26.96 -4.02
CA GLU A 77 22.07 28.00 -5.03
C GLU A 77 22.31 27.39 -6.43
N ARG A 78 22.89 26.18 -6.48
CA ARG A 78 23.18 25.48 -7.74
C ARG A 78 21.94 25.04 -8.52
N TRP A 79 20.73 25.15 -7.93
CA TRP A 79 19.45 24.85 -8.59
C TRP A 79 18.91 26.02 -9.42
N ARG A 80 19.69 27.09 -9.55
CA ARG A 80 19.31 28.27 -10.34
C ARG A 80 19.15 27.92 -11.81
N GLY A 81 17.94 28.19 -12.33
CA GLY A 81 17.57 27.89 -13.71
C GLY A 81 16.95 26.51 -13.93
N GLU A 82 16.90 25.69 -12.88
CA GLU A 82 16.21 24.40 -12.92
C GLU A 82 14.72 24.57 -12.55
N ARG A 83 13.88 23.64 -12.97
CA ARG A 83 12.53 23.46 -12.46
C ARG A 83 12.63 22.86 -11.06
N ILE A 84 11.91 23.43 -10.10
CA ILE A 84 11.95 22.99 -8.68
C ILE A 84 10.55 22.51 -8.28
N VAL A 85 10.48 21.30 -7.71
CA VAL A 85 9.24 20.63 -7.34
C VAL A 85 9.25 20.30 -5.85
N LEU A 86 8.15 20.60 -5.19
CA LEU A 86 7.87 20.16 -3.82
C LEU A 86 6.93 18.95 -3.87
N ARG A 87 7.37 17.81 -3.29
CA ARG A 87 6.61 16.55 -3.26
C ARG A 87 6.46 16.03 -1.85
N PHE A 88 5.28 15.52 -1.55
CA PHE A 88 4.96 14.73 -0.37
C PHE A 88 4.66 13.30 -0.81
N ASP A 89 5.37 12.30 -0.27
CA ASP A 89 5.13 10.89 -0.62
C ASP A 89 3.87 10.33 0.06
N ALA A 90 3.40 10.93 1.13
CA ALA A 90 2.06 10.74 1.72
C ALA A 90 1.74 11.78 2.78
N ALA A 91 0.46 12.11 2.91
CA ALA A 91 -0.08 12.92 4.02
C ALA A 91 -1.51 12.45 4.34
N THR A 92 -1.74 11.88 5.51
CA THR A 92 -2.95 11.14 5.83
C THR A 92 -3.93 11.99 6.65
N HIS A 93 -5.13 12.38 6.12
CA HIS A 93 -5.72 11.91 4.85
C HIS A 93 -5.84 13.00 3.78
N ARG A 94 -6.04 14.27 4.18
CA ARG A 94 -6.09 15.43 3.28
C ARG A 94 -5.00 16.40 3.66
N ALA A 95 -4.41 17.04 2.67
CA ALA A 95 -3.36 18.01 2.90
C ALA A 95 -3.59 19.30 2.12
N VAL A 96 -3.27 20.43 2.74
CA VAL A 96 -3.09 21.69 2.04
C VAL A 96 -1.70 22.21 2.39
N VAL A 97 -0.96 22.68 1.37
CA VAL A 97 0.44 23.08 1.51
C VAL A 97 0.67 24.49 1.03
N TRP A 98 1.50 25.23 1.77
CA TRP A 98 1.94 26.59 1.43
C TRP A 98 3.46 26.65 1.39
N ILE A 99 3.96 27.49 0.47
CA ILE A 99 5.30 28.07 0.53
C ILE A 99 5.16 29.53 0.93
N ASP A 100 5.74 29.88 2.07
CA ASP A 100 5.55 31.18 2.72
C ASP A 100 4.06 31.51 2.89
N GLU A 101 3.53 32.47 2.10
CA GLU A 101 2.12 32.85 2.16
C GLU A 101 1.27 32.26 1.03
N THR A 102 1.90 31.63 0.03
CA THR A 102 1.24 31.12 -1.17
C THR A 102 0.83 29.66 -1.02
N LYS A 103 -0.47 29.37 -1.19
CA LYS A 103 -0.97 28.00 -1.31
C LYS A 103 -0.46 27.39 -2.62
N VAL A 104 0.19 26.25 -2.53
CA VAL A 104 0.80 25.58 -3.70
C VAL A 104 0.13 24.25 -4.03
N LEU A 105 -0.54 23.61 -3.05
CA LEU A 105 -1.00 22.25 -3.21
C LEU A 105 -2.20 21.94 -2.31
N GLU A 106 -3.10 21.09 -2.80
CA GLU A 106 -4.17 20.44 -2.04
C GLU A 106 -4.36 19.04 -2.59
N HIS A 107 -4.47 18.05 -1.70
CA HIS A 107 -4.64 16.66 -2.09
C HIS A 107 -5.51 15.91 -1.09
N GLU A 108 -6.37 15.03 -1.59
CA GLU A 108 -7.11 14.03 -0.83
C GLU A 108 -6.66 12.63 -1.25
N GLY A 109 -6.20 11.86 -0.30
CA GLY A 109 -5.61 10.53 -0.49
C GLY A 109 -4.42 10.36 0.44
N GLY A 110 -4.57 9.48 1.45
CA GLY A 110 -3.63 9.42 2.57
C GLY A 110 -2.31 8.69 2.30
N TYR A 111 -2.17 8.00 1.14
CA TYR A 111 -1.15 6.96 0.99
C TYR A 111 -0.40 6.99 -0.34
N THR A 112 -0.66 7.99 -1.16
CA THR A 112 -0.07 8.20 -2.48
C THR A 112 0.63 9.53 -2.56
N PRO A 113 1.66 9.69 -3.41
CA PRO A 113 2.39 10.94 -3.54
C PRO A 113 1.61 12.00 -4.29
N PHE A 114 1.92 13.25 -3.96
CA PHE A 114 1.41 14.45 -4.62
C PHE A 114 2.46 15.55 -4.63
N GLU A 115 2.46 16.39 -5.67
CA GLU A 115 3.53 17.36 -5.88
C GLU A 115 3.05 18.64 -6.58
N ALA A 116 3.83 19.71 -6.44
CA ALA A 116 3.63 20.98 -7.12
C ALA A 116 4.95 21.54 -7.66
N ASP A 117 4.89 22.11 -8.86
CA ASP A 117 5.94 22.98 -9.37
C ASP A 117 5.96 24.30 -8.58
N VAL A 118 7.09 24.59 -7.97
CA VAL A 118 7.28 25.75 -7.12
C VAL A 118 8.39 26.68 -7.63
N THR A 119 8.83 26.48 -8.87
CA THR A 119 9.96 27.19 -9.49
C THR A 119 9.85 28.70 -9.34
N ASP A 120 8.68 29.26 -9.63
CA ASP A 120 8.47 30.71 -9.61
C ASP A 120 8.30 31.29 -8.19
N LEU A 121 8.20 30.43 -7.19
CA LEU A 121 7.98 30.82 -5.78
C LEU A 121 9.22 30.75 -4.92
N VAL A 122 10.29 30.12 -5.43
CA VAL A 122 11.50 29.85 -4.65
C VAL A 122 12.72 30.51 -5.30
N GLU A 123 13.55 31.17 -4.48
CA GLU A 123 14.81 31.74 -4.94
C GLU A 123 15.97 30.83 -4.54
N PRO A 124 16.68 30.20 -5.52
CA PRO A 124 17.88 29.43 -5.21
C PRO A 124 18.92 30.23 -4.43
N GLY A 125 19.43 29.63 -3.32
CA GLY A 125 20.28 30.30 -2.34
C GLY A 125 19.51 30.92 -1.17
N GLY A 126 18.21 31.15 -1.32
CA GLY A 126 17.31 31.68 -0.29
C GLY A 126 16.79 30.62 0.67
N GLU A 127 15.95 31.07 1.58
CA GLU A 127 15.20 30.21 2.50
C GLU A 127 13.69 30.35 2.24
N ILE A 128 12.98 29.25 2.31
CA ILE A 128 11.52 29.19 2.20
C ILE A 128 10.94 28.54 3.45
N ARG A 129 9.74 28.95 3.84
CA ARG A 129 8.95 28.26 4.87
C ARG A 129 7.92 27.38 4.17
N VAL A 130 8.03 26.06 4.40
CA VAL A 130 7.04 25.08 3.98
C VAL A 130 6.09 24.85 5.15
N THR A 131 4.79 25.07 4.92
CA THR A 131 3.74 24.78 5.91
C THR A 131 2.74 23.83 5.28
N ALA A 132 2.43 22.75 6.00
CA ALA A 132 1.39 21.80 5.62
C ALA A 132 0.37 21.66 6.75
N VAL A 133 -0.91 21.66 6.40
CA VAL A 133 -1.98 21.19 7.28
C VAL A 133 -2.45 19.85 6.79
N VAL A 134 -2.55 18.90 7.71
CA VAL A 134 -3.02 17.55 7.44
C VAL A 134 -4.29 17.31 8.26
N ASP A 135 -5.40 17.08 7.58
CA ASP A 135 -6.69 16.75 8.18
C ASP A 135 -6.88 15.23 8.19
N ASN A 136 -7.15 14.66 9.37
CA ASN A 136 -7.35 13.22 9.56
C ASN A 136 -8.83 12.79 9.56
N ILE A 137 -9.75 13.70 9.28
CA ILE A 137 -11.18 13.41 9.27
C ILE A 137 -11.54 12.49 8.10
N LEU A 138 -12.20 11.37 8.42
CA LEU A 138 -12.84 10.50 7.45
C LEU A 138 -14.32 10.87 7.30
N SER A 139 -14.81 10.75 6.09
CA SER A 139 -16.23 10.91 5.74
C SER A 139 -16.72 9.69 4.95
N TRP A 140 -18.02 9.62 4.68
CA TRP A 140 -18.53 8.59 3.79
C TRP A 140 -17.99 8.68 2.36
N GLN A 141 -17.50 9.85 1.96
CA GLN A 141 -16.91 10.11 0.64
C GLN A 141 -15.40 9.91 0.59
N SER A 142 -14.74 9.73 1.75
CA SER A 142 -13.30 9.40 1.79
C SER A 142 -13.04 7.91 1.55
N ILE A 143 -11.81 7.56 1.19
CA ILE A 143 -11.28 6.19 1.12
C ILE A 143 -10.05 6.09 2.03
N PRO A 144 -10.17 5.34 3.16
CA PRO A 144 -11.33 4.60 3.68
C PRO A 144 -12.47 5.50 4.17
N PRO A 145 -13.71 4.98 4.21
CA PRO A 145 -14.85 5.75 4.71
C PRO A 145 -14.91 5.77 6.25
N GLY A 146 -15.60 6.80 6.75
CA GLY A 146 -15.89 6.97 8.17
C GLY A 146 -16.85 8.11 8.40
N TYR A 147 -17.03 8.50 9.65
CA TYR A 147 -17.79 9.70 10.03
C TYR A 147 -17.34 10.23 11.40
N VAL A 148 -17.58 11.51 11.64
CA VAL A 148 -17.31 12.14 12.92
C VAL A 148 -18.58 12.17 13.76
N GLU A 149 -18.46 11.75 15.00
CA GLU A 149 -19.50 11.85 16.03
C GLU A 149 -19.16 13.01 16.96
N GLU A 150 -20.06 13.99 17.06
CA GLU A 150 -19.96 15.07 18.04
C GLU A 150 -20.44 14.55 19.41
N THR A 151 -19.60 14.61 20.42
CA THR A 151 -19.91 14.18 21.78
C THR A 151 -19.73 15.32 22.77
N PRO A 152 -20.28 15.24 24.01
CA PRO A 152 -20.04 16.25 25.04
C PRO A 152 -18.55 16.46 25.38
N ASP A 153 -17.72 15.43 25.14
CA ASP A 153 -16.28 15.44 25.43
C ASP A 153 -15.43 15.82 24.20
N GLY A 154 -16.06 16.21 23.07
CA GLY A 154 -15.39 16.57 21.82
C GLY A 154 -15.70 15.61 20.67
N ARG A 155 -14.97 15.76 19.57
CA ARG A 155 -15.14 14.96 18.35
C ARG A 155 -14.57 13.56 18.51
N ARG A 156 -15.24 12.56 17.93
CA ARG A 156 -14.76 11.20 17.82
C ARG A 156 -14.87 10.72 16.39
N GLN A 157 -13.74 10.27 15.82
CA GLN A 157 -13.73 9.62 14.53
C GLN A 157 -14.25 8.19 14.64
N ARG A 158 -15.25 7.84 13.81
CA ARG A 158 -15.77 6.49 13.63
C ARG A 158 -15.39 6.00 12.25
N TYR A 159 -14.93 4.75 12.16
CA TYR A 159 -14.53 4.11 10.92
C TYR A 159 -14.83 2.62 10.95
N PHE A 160 -14.78 1.96 9.78
CA PHE A 160 -15.20 0.58 9.59
C PHE A 160 -14.04 -0.36 9.28
N HIS A 161 -12.84 -0.01 9.72
CA HIS A 161 -11.62 -0.83 9.60
C HIS A 161 -11.02 -1.11 10.99
N ASP A 162 -10.21 -2.17 11.08
CA ASP A 162 -9.68 -2.69 12.35
C ASP A 162 -8.22 -2.28 12.60
N PHE A 163 -7.77 -1.13 12.12
CA PHE A 163 -6.47 -0.56 12.49
C PHE A 163 -6.65 0.88 12.97
N PHE A 164 -5.73 1.35 13.81
CA PHE A 164 -5.82 2.72 14.31
C PHE A 164 -5.66 3.72 13.15
N ASN A 165 -6.51 4.75 13.13
CA ASN A 165 -6.49 5.79 12.10
C ASN A 165 -5.32 6.77 12.33
N TYR A 166 -4.10 6.27 12.20
CA TYR A 166 -2.90 7.07 12.29
C TYR A 166 -2.88 8.18 11.25
N ALA A 167 -2.42 9.37 11.67
CA ALA A 167 -2.40 10.55 10.83
C ALA A 167 -1.04 11.27 10.86
N GLY A 168 -0.81 12.11 9.85
CA GLY A 168 0.39 12.93 9.76
C GLY A 168 1.16 12.75 8.46
N LEU A 169 2.43 13.18 8.46
CA LEU A 169 3.37 13.03 7.35
C LEU A 169 4.12 11.72 7.53
N HIS A 170 3.58 10.65 6.94
CA HIS A 170 4.06 9.28 7.15
C HIS A 170 5.31 8.93 6.35
N ARG A 171 5.59 9.68 5.29
CA ARG A 171 6.67 9.41 4.34
C ARG A 171 7.49 10.65 4.08
N THR A 172 8.53 10.50 3.29
CA THR A 172 9.45 11.58 2.96
C THR A 172 8.76 12.75 2.27
N VAL A 173 9.22 13.94 2.61
CA VAL A 173 8.92 15.17 1.87
C VAL A 173 10.16 15.56 1.10
N TRP A 174 10.03 15.83 -0.19
CA TRP A 174 11.12 16.13 -1.10
C TRP A 174 11.02 17.53 -1.67
N LEU A 175 12.17 18.15 -1.83
CA LEU A 175 12.39 19.20 -2.80
C LEU A 175 13.36 18.62 -3.85
N TYR A 176 13.01 18.69 -5.14
CA TYR A 176 13.85 18.14 -6.19
C TYR A 176 13.83 18.98 -7.45
N THR A 177 14.79 18.76 -8.34
CA THR A 177 14.91 19.50 -9.62
C THR A 177 14.72 18.60 -10.82
N THR A 178 14.25 19.21 -11.89
CA THR A 178 14.37 18.71 -13.26
C THR A 178 14.83 19.84 -14.17
N PRO A 179 15.40 19.55 -15.33
CA PRO A 179 15.56 20.57 -16.39
C PRO A 179 14.19 21.14 -16.81
N GLY A 180 14.18 22.28 -17.53
CA GLY A 180 12.95 22.88 -18.06
C GLY A 180 12.23 22.00 -19.10
N SER A 181 12.98 21.21 -19.87
CA SER A 181 12.43 20.11 -20.70
C SER A 181 12.82 18.81 -20.03
N TYR A 182 11.86 17.97 -19.67
CA TYR A 182 12.12 16.82 -18.80
C TYR A 182 11.24 15.62 -19.14
N ILE A 183 11.69 14.43 -18.69
CA ILE A 183 10.95 13.18 -18.69
C ILE A 183 9.94 13.25 -17.54
N ALA A 184 8.66 13.28 -17.88
CA ALA A 184 7.56 13.43 -16.91
C ALA A 184 7.09 12.08 -16.34
N ASP A 185 7.01 11.05 -17.19
CA ASP A 185 6.66 9.69 -16.76
C ASP A 185 7.29 8.62 -17.66
N VAL A 186 7.46 7.42 -17.10
CA VAL A 186 7.94 6.22 -17.82
C VAL A 186 7.10 5.05 -17.38
N THR A 187 6.43 4.40 -18.33
CA THR A 187 5.67 3.16 -18.10
C THR A 187 6.36 2.01 -18.82
N VAL A 188 6.55 0.89 -18.12
CA VAL A 188 7.24 -0.29 -18.63
C VAL A 188 6.34 -1.51 -18.52
N VAL A 189 6.21 -2.24 -19.64
CA VAL A 189 5.53 -3.55 -19.71
C VAL A 189 6.54 -4.59 -20.17
N THR A 190 6.63 -5.71 -19.45
CA THR A 190 7.57 -6.78 -19.76
C THR A 190 6.86 -8.06 -20.17
N GLU A 191 7.48 -8.80 -21.11
CA GLU A 191 7.06 -10.13 -21.53
C GLU A 191 8.26 -11.08 -21.52
N LEU A 192 7.99 -12.36 -21.28
CA LEU A 192 8.99 -13.43 -21.31
C LEU A 192 8.48 -14.55 -22.21
N ASN A 193 9.30 -14.92 -23.21
CA ASN A 193 9.02 -16.04 -24.11
C ASN A 193 10.27 -16.92 -24.25
N GLY A 194 10.34 -17.99 -23.47
CA GLY A 194 11.53 -18.82 -23.37
C GLY A 194 12.71 -18.03 -22.76
N SER A 195 13.81 -17.92 -23.51
CA SER A 195 14.96 -17.13 -23.13
C SER A 195 14.95 -15.69 -23.67
N ILE A 196 13.85 -15.27 -24.31
CA ILE A 196 13.73 -13.93 -24.88
C ILE A 196 12.85 -13.08 -23.97
N GLY A 197 13.40 -11.96 -23.48
CA GLY A 197 12.69 -10.91 -22.77
C GLY A 197 12.33 -9.76 -23.70
N THR A 198 11.12 -9.26 -23.58
CA THR A 198 10.65 -8.06 -24.28
C THR A 198 10.30 -6.99 -23.26
N VAL A 199 10.82 -5.77 -23.47
CA VAL A 199 10.54 -4.59 -22.65
C VAL A 199 9.91 -3.53 -23.54
N ARG A 200 8.58 -3.34 -23.40
CA ARG A 200 7.87 -2.21 -24.04
C ARG A 200 7.87 -1.05 -23.09
N TYR A 201 8.09 0.14 -23.61
CA TYR A 201 8.12 1.35 -22.82
C TYR A 201 7.34 2.49 -23.49
N GLU A 202 6.69 3.27 -22.66
CA GLU A 202 6.11 4.56 -23.01
C GLU A 202 6.80 5.63 -22.15
N VAL A 203 7.05 6.81 -22.73
CA VAL A 203 7.70 7.93 -22.03
C VAL A 203 6.92 9.19 -22.32
N GLU A 204 6.48 9.84 -21.26
CA GLU A 204 5.90 11.17 -21.32
C GLU A 204 6.97 12.23 -21.08
N THR A 205 6.95 13.31 -21.87
CA THR A 205 7.87 14.45 -21.72
C THR A 205 7.11 15.76 -21.57
N SER A 206 7.73 16.72 -20.91
CA SER A 206 7.21 18.09 -20.80
C SER A 206 8.27 19.08 -21.30
N GLY A 207 7.82 20.11 -22.02
CA GLY A 207 8.68 21.18 -22.51
C GLY A 207 9.53 20.85 -23.74
N GLY A 208 9.40 19.68 -24.36
CA GLY A 208 10.17 19.26 -25.55
C GLY A 208 9.43 18.28 -26.44
N ASP A 209 9.80 18.25 -27.73
CA ASP A 209 9.33 17.23 -28.66
C ASP A 209 10.08 15.92 -28.39
N GLY A 210 9.51 14.93 -27.75
CA GLY A 210 10.12 13.64 -27.43
C GLY A 210 10.78 12.85 -28.59
N ALA A 211 11.05 13.54 -29.71
CA ALA A 211 11.56 12.98 -30.95
C ALA A 211 13.02 12.49 -30.88
N ASN A 212 13.85 13.01 -29.97
CA ASN A 212 15.24 12.63 -29.77
C ASN A 212 15.41 11.98 -28.41
N MET A 213 15.07 10.72 -28.30
CA MET A 213 15.18 9.96 -27.06
C MET A 213 16.04 8.72 -27.30
N LEU A 214 16.97 8.46 -26.40
CA LEU A 214 17.71 7.20 -26.33
C LEU A 214 17.25 6.45 -25.08
N VAL A 215 16.85 5.20 -25.27
CA VAL A 215 16.51 4.30 -24.18
C VAL A 215 17.49 3.15 -24.18
N THR A 216 18.17 2.95 -23.07
CA THR A 216 19.23 1.93 -22.90
C THR A 216 18.88 1.01 -21.75
N LEU A 217 19.04 -0.28 -21.95
CA LEU A 217 18.89 -1.31 -20.93
C LEU A 217 20.25 -1.91 -20.58
N ARG A 218 20.58 -1.93 -19.28
CA ARG A 218 21.82 -2.52 -18.74
C ARG A 218 21.50 -3.66 -17.79
N ASP A 219 22.37 -4.66 -17.79
CA ASP A 219 22.28 -5.75 -16.80
C ASP A 219 22.89 -5.35 -15.45
N ALA A 220 22.90 -6.29 -14.49
CA ALA A 220 23.43 -6.05 -13.14
C ALA A 220 24.96 -5.81 -13.13
N GLU A 221 25.68 -6.16 -14.19
CA GLU A 221 27.09 -5.89 -14.41
C GLU A 221 27.33 -4.57 -15.17
N GLU A 222 26.31 -3.71 -15.30
CA GLU A 222 26.32 -2.42 -16.02
C GLU A 222 26.57 -2.55 -17.53
N LYS A 223 26.51 -3.76 -18.10
CA LYS A 223 26.70 -3.99 -19.54
C LYS A 223 25.39 -3.65 -20.26
N GLU A 224 25.51 -2.89 -21.36
CA GLU A 224 24.39 -2.65 -22.25
C GLU A 224 23.96 -3.95 -22.94
N VAL A 225 22.68 -4.32 -22.79
CA VAL A 225 22.07 -5.52 -23.38
C VAL A 225 21.09 -5.19 -24.49
N ALA A 226 20.53 -3.98 -24.49
CA ALA A 226 19.67 -3.48 -25.58
C ALA A 226 19.61 -1.96 -25.55
N HIS A 227 19.31 -1.35 -26.71
CA HIS A 227 18.95 0.06 -26.80
C HIS A 227 17.96 0.31 -27.95
N ALA A 228 17.24 1.41 -27.87
CA ALA A 228 16.34 1.90 -28.91
C ALA A 228 16.28 3.44 -28.90
N THR A 229 15.75 4.02 -29.97
CA THR A 229 15.53 5.46 -30.09
C THR A 229 14.07 5.80 -30.25
N GLY A 230 13.62 6.88 -29.61
CA GLY A 230 12.22 7.32 -29.62
C GLY A 230 11.36 6.63 -28.57
N ALA A 231 10.11 7.11 -28.42
CA ALA A 231 9.07 6.55 -27.58
C ALA A 231 7.69 6.77 -28.24
N PRO A 232 6.72 5.82 -28.13
CA PRO A 232 6.90 4.52 -27.49
C PRO A 232 7.86 3.60 -28.23
N GLY A 233 8.40 2.57 -27.53
CA GLY A 233 9.39 1.66 -28.12
C GLY A 233 9.42 0.28 -27.47
N GLU A 234 10.28 -0.58 -28.03
CA GLU A 234 10.47 -1.95 -27.57
C GLU A 234 11.95 -2.31 -27.57
N LEU A 235 12.40 -3.00 -26.54
CA LEU A 235 13.73 -3.59 -26.40
C LEU A 235 13.59 -5.10 -26.30
N THR A 236 14.49 -5.83 -26.99
CA THR A 236 14.57 -7.29 -26.92
C THR A 236 15.87 -7.69 -26.23
N VAL A 237 15.77 -8.58 -25.27
CA VAL A 237 16.91 -9.14 -24.52
C VAL A 237 16.99 -10.63 -24.85
N GLU A 238 18.04 -11.04 -25.54
CA GLU A 238 18.35 -12.45 -25.73
C GLU A 238 19.04 -13.02 -24.49
N ASP A 239 18.81 -14.29 -24.18
CA ASP A 239 19.32 -14.95 -22.98
C ASP A 239 19.02 -14.17 -21.69
N VAL A 240 17.76 -13.70 -21.58
CA VAL A 240 17.29 -12.87 -20.48
C VAL A 240 17.42 -13.57 -19.12
N HIS A 241 17.89 -12.83 -18.10
CA HIS A 241 17.80 -13.24 -16.71
C HIS A 241 16.48 -12.68 -16.13
N PRO A 242 15.41 -13.49 -16.01
CA PRO A 242 14.12 -12.98 -15.59
C PRO A 242 14.10 -12.70 -14.08
N TRP A 243 13.31 -11.69 -13.68
CA TRP A 243 12.94 -11.52 -12.29
C TRP A 243 12.07 -12.70 -11.83
N ARG A 244 12.43 -13.32 -10.70
CA ARG A 244 11.72 -14.47 -10.13
C ARG A 244 11.49 -14.30 -8.64
N PRO A 245 10.44 -14.91 -8.09
CA PRO A 245 10.29 -15.03 -6.64
C PRO A 245 11.52 -15.67 -5.99
N GLY A 246 12.09 -14.99 -4.99
CA GLY A 246 13.33 -15.40 -4.32
C GLY A 246 14.63 -15.04 -5.05
N GLU A 247 14.54 -14.49 -6.26
CA GLU A 247 15.66 -14.06 -7.07
C GLU A 247 15.33 -12.72 -7.76
N GLY A 248 15.49 -11.62 -7.05
CA GLY A 248 15.10 -10.28 -7.47
C GLY A 248 16.05 -9.67 -8.49
N TYR A 249 16.28 -10.32 -9.64
CA TYR A 249 17.17 -9.80 -10.68
C TYR A 249 16.57 -8.59 -11.38
N LEU A 250 17.32 -7.49 -11.41
CA LEU A 250 16.89 -6.22 -12.00
C LEU A 250 17.87 -5.75 -13.06
N TYR A 251 17.31 -5.23 -14.14
CA TYR A 251 18.02 -4.42 -15.13
C TYR A 251 17.83 -2.95 -14.78
N GLU A 252 18.73 -2.08 -15.27
CA GLU A 252 18.55 -0.64 -15.25
C GLU A 252 18.10 -0.16 -16.62
N LEU A 253 16.90 0.43 -16.68
CA LEU A 253 16.38 1.14 -17.85
C LEU A 253 16.73 2.63 -17.69
N THR A 254 17.56 3.15 -18.57
CA THR A 254 17.91 4.57 -18.64
C THR A 254 17.26 5.22 -19.85
N VAL A 255 16.53 6.29 -19.62
CA VAL A 255 15.92 7.15 -20.63
C VAL A 255 16.70 8.46 -20.67
N GLU A 256 17.24 8.81 -21.85
CA GLU A 256 17.91 10.09 -22.10
C GLU A 256 17.09 10.91 -23.10
N LEU A 257 16.64 12.08 -22.67
CA LEU A 257 16.07 13.10 -23.57
C LEU A 257 17.23 13.91 -24.18
N ARG A 258 17.27 13.97 -25.52
CA ARG A 258 18.35 14.61 -26.25
C ARG A 258 17.85 15.85 -26.99
N GLY A 259 18.62 16.91 -26.90
CA GLY A 259 18.39 18.18 -27.57
C GLY A 259 19.18 18.33 -28.89
N PRO A 260 19.16 19.54 -29.47
CA PRO A 260 19.91 19.85 -30.70
C PRO A 260 21.40 19.53 -30.55
N GLY A 261 21.98 18.91 -31.59
CA GLY A 261 23.39 18.52 -31.58
C GLY A 261 23.70 17.31 -30.66
N ASP A 262 22.71 16.50 -30.35
CA ASP A 262 22.82 15.27 -29.51
C ASP A 262 23.27 15.56 -28.05
N THR A 263 22.95 16.75 -27.55
CA THR A 263 23.22 17.11 -26.14
C THR A 263 22.21 16.50 -25.22
N THR A 264 22.66 15.91 -24.11
CA THR A 264 21.75 15.39 -23.07
C THR A 264 21.01 16.52 -22.39
N VAL A 265 19.68 16.48 -22.43
CA VAL A 265 18.78 17.46 -21.79
C VAL A 265 18.32 16.94 -20.44
N ASP A 266 17.83 15.70 -20.40
CA ASP A 266 17.39 15.07 -19.17
C ASP A 266 17.69 13.56 -19.17
N VAL A 267 17.92 13.01 -17.99
CA VAL A 267 18.18 11.58 -17.78
C VAL A 267 17.33 11.08 -16.62
N TYR A 268 16.65 9.97 -16.84
CA TYR A 268 15.98 9.24 -15.78
C TYR A 268 16.27 7.75 -15.88
N SER A 269 16.68 7.14 -14.76
CA SER A 269 16.93 5.69 -14.67
C SER A 269 16.00 5.04 -13.66
N LEU A 270 15.51 3.84 -13.99
CA LEU A 270 14.71 3.03 -13.08
C LEU A 270 15.10 1.55 -13.18
N PRO A 271 15.07 0.81 -12.04
CA PRO A 271 15.23 -0.63 -12.06
C PRO A 271 13.96 -1.29 -12.61
N ILE A 272 14.13 -2.28 -13.48
CA ILE A 272 13.03 -3.09 -14.01
C ILE A 272 13.34 -4.58 -13.90
N GLY A 273 12.33 -5.40 -13.64
CA GLY A 273 12.44 -6.85 -13.68
C GLY A 273 11.61 -7.42 -14.83
N ILE A 274 12.24 -8.21 -15.70
CA ILE A 274 11.55 -8.83 -16.82
C ILE A 274 10.86 -10.09 -16.35
N ARG A 275 9.51 -10.09 -16.39
CA ARG A 275 8.68 -11.21 -15.96
C ARG A 275 7.31 -11.19 -16.61
N THR A 276 6.56 -12.29 -16.48
CA THR A 276 5.12 -12.38 -16.84
C THR A 276 4.30 -12.86 -15.66
N VAL A 277 3.05 -12.40 -15.58
CA VAL A 277 2.05 -12.89 -14.62
C VAL A 277 0.80 -13.30 -15.38
N ARG A 278 0.23 -14.47 -15.05
CA ARG A 278 -1.00 -14.97 -15.67
C ARG A 278 -1.83 -15.78 -14.69
N VAL A 279 -3.13 -15.74 -14.89
CA VAL A 279 -4.07 -16.71 -14.31
C VAL A 279 -4.51 -17.68 -15.41
N ASP A 280 -4.42 -18.98 -15.15
CA ASP A 280 -4.82 -20.03 -16.07
C ASP A 280 -5.67 -21.08 -15.33
N GLY A 281 -6.98 -21.01 -15.51
CA GLY A 281 -7.95 -21.77 -14.72
C GLY A 281 -7.80 -21.49 -13.24
N ALA A 282 -7.54 -22.53 -12.43
CA ALA A 282 -7.33 -22.40 -10.99
C ALA A 282 -5.84 -22.21 -10.60
N ARG A 283 -4.96 -21.81 -11.53
CA ARG A 283 -3.53 -21.63 -11.28
C ARG A 283 -3.15 -20.16 -11.39
N PHE A 284 -2.25 -19.73 -10.50
CA PHE A 284 -1.54 -18.45 -10.61
C PHE A 284 -0.12 -18.73 -11.10
N LEU A 285 0.30 -18.06 -12.18
CA LEU A 285 1.56 -18.33 -12.86
C LEU A 285 2.45 -17.08 -12.85
N ILE A 286 3.73 -17.25 -12.49
CA ILE A 286 4.79 -16.25 -12.70
C ILE A 286 5.82 -16.89 -13.64
N ASN A 287 6.12 -16.24 -14.75
CA ASN A 287 7.00 -16.75 -15.81
C ASN A 287 6.56 -18.12 -16.39
N GLY A 288 5.27 -18.41 -16.33
CA GLY A 288 4.72 -19.70 -16.77
C GLY A 288 4.75 -20.80 -15.72
N ASP A 289 5.46 -20.61 -14.62
CA ASP A 289 5.55 -21.57 -13.51
C ASP A 289 4.43 -21.31 -12.48
N PRO A 290 3.81 -22.37 -11.91
CA PRO A 290 2.85 -22.24 -10.82
C PRO A 290 3.49 -21.58 -9.60
N PHE A 291 2.83 -20.55 -9.07
CA PHE A 291 3.27 -19.84 -7.86
C PHE A 291 2.30 -20.08 -6.71
N TYR A 292 2.86 -20.40 -5.54
CA TYR A 292 2.13 -20.55 -4.29
C TYR A 292 2.54 -19.45 -3.30
N PHE A 293 1.58 -18.58 -2.96
CA PHE A 293 1.81 -17.48 -2.02
C PHE A 293 1.97 -17.99 -0.60
N LYS A 294 3.14 -17.77 0.01
CA LYS A 294 3.42 -18.04 1.43
C LYS A 294 3.72 -16.70 2.09
N GLY A 295 2.82 -16.21 2.94
CA GLY A 295 3.05 -14.88 3.44
C GLY A 295 2.01 -14.33 4.40
N PHE A 296 1.81 -13.04 4.32
CA PHE A 296 1.05 -12.30 5.31
C PHE A 296 0.22 -11.17 4.69
N GLY A 297 -0.96 -10.88 5.30
CA GLY A 297 -1.39 -9.50 5.45
C GLY A 297 -0.45 -8.81 6.44
N LYS A 298 -0.07 -7.59 6.17
CA LYS A 298 0.88 -6.82 6.97
C LYS A 298 0.34 -5.40 7.18
N HIS A 299 0.76 -4.73 8.24
CA HIS A 299 0.57 -3.29 8.41
C HIS A 299 1.92 -2.56 8.47
N GLU A 300 1.97 -1.33 7.96
CA GLU A 300 2.98 -0.36 8.37
C GLU A 300 2.57 0.13 9.76
N ASP A 301 3.03 -0.55 10.79
CA ASP A 301 2.74 -0.22 12.19
C ASP A 301 3.96 -0.53 13.05
N SER A 302 4.42 0.48 13.76
CA SER A 302 5.49 0.36 14.74
C SER A 302 5.19 1.21 15.97
N ALA A 303 5.69 0.79 17.12
CA ALA A 303 5.58 1.59 18.34
C ALA A 303 6.22 2.96 18.14
N VAL A 304 5.58 4.01 18.66
CA VAL A 304 6.00 5.42 18.62
C VAL A 304 5.85 6.09 17.25
N ARG A 305 6.22 5.43 16.15
CA ARG A 305 6.15 6.02 14.80
C ARG A 305 4.81 5.81 14.10
N GLY A 306 3.97 4.91 14.62
CA GLY A 306 2.72 4.52 13.95
C GLY A 306 3.00 4.02 12.53
N LYS A 307 2.47 4.69 11.50
CA LYS A 307 2.69 4.39 10.08
C LYS A 307 3.92 5.08 9.47
N GLY A 308 4.68 5.85 10.24
CA GLY A 308 5.87 6.53 9.73
C GLY A 308 6.91 5.56 9.20
N HIS A 309 7.34 5.74 7.95
CA HIS A 309 8.33 4.88 7.32
C HIS A 309 9.65 4.84 8.11
N ASP A 310 10.25 3.65 8.20
CA ASP A 310 11.52 3.40 8.88
C ASP A 310 12.28 2.26 8.19
N ASP A 311 13.41 2.57 7.57
CA ASP A 311 14.25 1.61 6.86
C ASP A 311 14.72 0.45 7.75
N ALA A 312 15.01 0.72 9.03
CA ALA A 312 15.48 -0.32 9.94
C ALA A 312 14.38 -1.34 10.26
N PHE A 313 13.15 -0.88 10.48
CA PHE A 313 11.99 -1.78 10.61
C PHE A 313 11.70 -2.54 9.32
N MET A 314 11.77 -1.86 8.18
CA MET A 314 11.57 -2.51 6.87
C MET A 314 12.56 -3.66 6.67
N VAL A 315 13.85 -3.41 6.78
CA VAL A 315 14.90 -4.44 6.62
C VAL A 315 14.70 -5.58 7.62
N HIS A 316 14.35 -5.27 8.87
CA HIS A 316 14.10 -6.27 9.90
C HIS A 316 12.88 -7.14 9.58
N ASP A 317 11.77 -6.54 9.13
CA ASP A 317 10.57 -7.28 8.74
C ASP A 317 10.85 -8.24 7.57
N PHE A 318 11.61 -7.81 6.54
CA PHE A 318 12.02 -8.68 5.43
C PHE A 318 12.95 -9.80 5.89
N ALA A 319 13.87 -9.53 6.80
CA ALA A 319 14.73 -10.56 7.39
C ALA A 319 13.91 -11.62 8.17
N LEU A 320 12.85 -11.21 8.87
CA LEU A 320 11.92 -12.12 9.54
C LEU A 320 11.09 -12.92 8.55
N MET A 321 10.62 -12.30 7.45
CA MET A 321 9.92 -13.01 6.37
C MET A 321 10.83 -14.07 5.74
N ASP A 322 12.07 -13.74 5.41
CA ASP A 322 13.04 -14.74 4.93
C ASP A 322 13.27 -15.82 5.97
N TRP A 323 13.49 -15.48 7.24
CA TRP A 323 13.68 -16.48 8.30
C TRP A 323 12.52 -17.48 8.36
N LEU A 324 11.28 -17.04 8.12
CA LEU A 324 10.10 -17.90 8.05
C LEU A 324 10.05 -18.75 6.78
N GLY A 325 10.64 -18.30 5.68
CA GLY A 325 10.47 -18.84 4.33
C GLY A 325 9.23 -18.31 3.63
N ALA A 326 8.76 -17.12 4.03
CA ALA A 326 7.73 -16.36 3.30
C ALA A 326 8.29 -15.89 1.96
N ASN A 327 7.42 -15.81 0.94
CA ASN A 327 7.74 -15.32 -0.40
C ASN A 327 6.83 -14.19 -0.86
N SER A 328 5.86 -13.77 -0.03
CA SER A 328 4.87 -12.78 -0.42
C SER A 328 4.27 -12.03 0.77
N PHE A 329 3.70 -10.86 0.49
CA PHE A 329 2.80 -10.15 1.41
C PHE A 329 1.77 -9.32 0.64
N ARG A 330 0.70 -8.92 1.32
CA ARG A 330 -0.29 -7.95 0.86
C ARG A 330 -0.08 -6.64 1.60
N THR A 331 -0.09 -5.51 0.87
CA THR A 331 -0.01 -4.18 1.45
C THR A 331 -1.34 -3.80 2.12
N SER A 332 -1.71 -4.51 3.17
CA SER A 332 -2.99 -4.33 3.87
C SER A 332 -2.96 -3.03 4.68
N HIS A 333 -3.91 -2.16 4.56
CA HIS A 333 -5.00 -2.04 3.59
C HIS A 333 -4.87 -0.72 2.83
N TYR A 334 -3.68 -0.40 2.34
CA TYR A 334 -3.32 0.87 1.69
C TYR A 334 -1.98 0.73 0.95
N PRO A 335 -1.69 1.58 -0.04
CA PRO A 335 -0.38 1.61 -0.68
C PRO A 335 0.73 1.86 0.35
N TYR A 336 1.79 1.03 0.35
CA TYR A 336 2.95 1.17 1.24
C TYR A 336 3.95 2.19 0.69
N ALA A 337 4.98 2.53 1.48
CA ALA A 337 6.08 3.37 1.02
C ALA A 337 6.77 2.74 -0.20
N GLU A 338 7.20 3.57 -1.17
CA GLU A 338 7.86 3.08 -2.40
C GLU A 338 9.14 2.32 -2.06
N GLU A 339 9.86 2.70 -1.02
CA GLU A 339 11.05 2.03 -0.51
C GLU A 339 10.81 0.56 -0.15
N VAL A 340 9.60 0.24 0.33
CA VAL A 340 9.18 -1.15 0.64
C VAL A 340 9.06 -1.98 -0.64
N LEU A 341 8.51 -1.39 -1.71
CA LEU A 341 8.38 -2.06 -3.01
C LEU A 341 9.75 -2.20 -3.70
N GLU A 342 10.56 -1.14 -3.70
CA GLU A 342 11.94 -1.20 -4.19
C GLU A 342 12.76 -2.28 -3.48
N TYR A 343 12.55 -2.44 -2.17
CA TYR A 343 13.22 -3.50 -1.42
C TYR A 343 12.68 -4.88 -1.76
N ALA A 344 11.36 -5.03 -1.94
CA ALA A 344 10.72 -6.26 -2.39
C ALA A 344 11.19 -6.69 -3.79
N ASP A 345 11.35 -5.74 -4.72
CA ASP A 345 11.90 -5.98 -6.05
C ASP A 345 13.29 -6.62 -5.98
N ARG A 346 14.19 -6.06 -5.17
CA ARG A 346 15.57 -6.57 -4.98
C ARG A 346 15.62 -7.90 -4.25
N GLN A 347 14.66 -8.17 -3.36
CA GLN A 347 14.62 -9.42 -2.58
C GLN A 347 13.84 -10.55 -3.30
N GLY A 348 13.19 -10.27 -4.42
CA GLY A 348 12.31 -11.23 -5.08
C GLY A 348 11.08 -11.61 -4.25
N ILE A 349 10.58 -10.71 -3.40
CA ILE A 349 9.36 -10.92 -2.61
C ILE A 349 8.16 -10.45 -3.42
N VAL A 350 7.17 -11.33 -3.57
CA VAL A 350 5.94 -11.04 -4.32
C VAL A 350 4.98 -10.18 -3.51
N VAL A 351 4.39 -9.17 -4.13
CA VAL A 351 3.48 -8.22 -3.48
C VAL A 351 2.10 -8.24 -4.14
N ILE A 352 1.06 -8.28 -3.31
CA ILE A 352 -0.30 -7.93 -3.68
C ILE A 352 -0.49 -6.46 -3.30
N GLY A 353 -0.55 -5.56 -4.30
CA GLY A 353 -0.74 -4.13 -4.10
C GLY A 353 -2.21 -3.80 -3.81
N GLU A 354 -2.50 -3.14 -2.68
CA GLU A 354 -3.89 -2.87 -2.28
C GLU A 354 -4.14 -1.37 -2.12
N VAL A 355 -5.29 -0.90 -2.62
CA VAL A 355 -5.78 0.47 -2.38
C VAL A 355 -6.38 0.61 -0.98
N ALA A 356 -6.52 1.84 -0.50
CA ALA A 356 -7.05 2.11 0.85
C ALA A 356 -8.57 1.90 1.00
N ALA A 357 -9.20 1.15 0.08
CA ALA A 357 -10.64 0.89 0.08
C ALA A 357 -11.04 -0.23 1.04
N VAL A 358 -10.86 0.01 2.33
CA VAL A 358 -11.26 -0.84 3.45
C VAL A 358 -12.42 -0.19 4.20
N GLY A 359 -13.36 -0.97 4.69
CA GLY A 359 -14.52 -0.44 5.43
C GLY A 359 -15.71 -0.05 4.55
N LEU A 360 -15.74 -0.45 3.28
CA LEU A 360 -16.94 -0.33 2.41
C LEU A 360 -18.00 -1.38 2.79
N ASN A 361 -18.27 -1.50 4.10
CA ASN A 361 -19.18 -2.47 4.69
C ASN A 361 -19.72 -1.90 6.02
N ALA A 362 -20.81 -1.15 5.92
CA ALA A 362 -21.40 -0.46 7.05
C ALA A 362 -22.00 -1.43 8.10
N GLN A 363 -22.26 -2.70 7.74
CA GLN A 363 -22.73 -3.72 8.71
C GLN A 363 -21.65 -4.06 9.76
N LEU A 364 -20.37 -3.85 9.47
CA LEU A 364 -19.31 -3.95 10.49
C LEU A 364 -19.51 -2.90 11.61
N GLY A 365 -20.05 -1.72 11.28
CA GLY A 365 -20.38 -0.70 12.26
C GLY A 365 -21.48 -1.13 13.24
N GLU A 366 -22.45 -1.92 12.78
CA GLU A 366 -23.48 -2.50 13.66
C GLU A 366 -22.89 -3.46 14.68
N VAL A 367 -21.96 -4.32 14.24
CA VAL A 367 -21.26 -5.28 15.11
C VAL A 367 -20.32 -4.58 16.09
N LEU A 368 -19.64 -3.52 15.66
CA LEU A 368 -18.62 -2.82 16.44
C LEU A 368 -19.17 -1.63 17.25
N GLY A 369 -20.27 -0.99 16.83
CA GLY A 369 -20.75 0.26 17.40
C GLY A 369 -22.26 0.37 17.61
N GLY A 370 -23.05 -0.62 17.22
CA GLY A 370 -24.51 -0.64 17.43
C GLY A 370 -25.31 0.32 16.53
N VAL A 371 -24.69 0.89 15.48
CA VAL A 371 -25.37 1.76 14.50
C VAL A 371 -25.43 1.04 13.17
N SER A 372 -26.63 0.92 12.60
CA SER A 372 -26.88 0.27 11.30
C SER A 372 -26.98 1.32 10.20
N PHE A 373 -26.22 1.12 9.13
CA PHE A 373 -26.28 1.93 7.92
C PHE A 373 -26.43 1.03 6.67
N THR A 374 -27.05 1.56 5.63
CA THR A 374 -26.96 0.95 4.29
C THR A 374 -25.62 1.36 3.69
N THR A 375 -24.81 0.41 3.25
CA THR A 375 -23.46 0.70 2.74
C THR A 375 -23.51 1.54 1.46
N PHE A 376 -24.20 1.05 0.43
CA PHE A 376 -24.29 1.74 -0.86
C PHE A 376 -25.61 2.50 -0.95
N SER A 377 -25.57 3.81 -0.70
CA SER A 377 -26.73 4.70 -0.78
C SER A 377 -26.29 6.15 -1.04
N GLU A 378 -27.21 7.03 -1.37
CA GLU A 378 -26.92 8.45 -1.56
C GLU A 378 -26.34 9.14 -0.30
N GLU A 379 -26.66 8.63 0.89
CA GLU A 379 -26.26 9.20 2.17
C GLU A 379 -24.89 8.68 2.66
N THR A 380 -24.43 7.54 2.15
CA THR A 380 -23.22 6.85 2.58
C THR A 380 -22.24 6.71 1.43
N VAL A 381 -21.92 5.47 0.99
CA VAL A 381 -21.03 5.21 -0.15
C VAL A 381 -21.80 5.49 -1.43
N ASN A 382 -21.44 6.57 -2.12
CA ASN A 382 -22.15 7.09 -3.28
C ASN A 382 -21.20 7.38 -4.46
N SER A 383 -21.65 8.16 -5.43
CA SER A 383 -20.86 8.52 -6.61
C SER A 383 -19.61 9.35 -6.28
N ALA A 384 -19.64 10.18 -5.24
CA ALA A 384 -18.46 10.93 -4.79
C ALA A 384 -17.41 10.01 -4.16
N THR A 385 -17.85 9.02 -3.36
CA THR A 385 -16.96 7.96 -2.83
C THR A 385 -16.36 7.14 -3.98
N HIS A 386 -17.14 6.83 -5.00
CA HIS A 386 -16.68 6.10 -6.19
C HIS A 386 -15.58 6.86 -6.93
N GLU A 387 -15.69 8.19 -7.08
CA GLU A 387 -14.66 9.00 -7.74
C GLU A 387 -13.35 9.02 -6.94
N VAL A 388 -13.42 9.18 -5.60
CA VAL A 388 -12.24 9.11 -4.73
C VAL A 388 -11.60 7.71 -4.76
N HIS A 389 -12.42 6.65 -4.84
CA HIS A 389 -11.91 5.28 -4.99
C HIS A 389 -11.21 5.08 -6.35
N SER A 390 -11.82 5.59 -7.43
CA SER A 390 -11.24 5.58 -8.78
C SER A 390 -9.92 6.36 -8.80
N GLN A 391 -9.83 7.53 -8.16
CA GLN A 391 -8.59 8.28 -7.99
C GLN A 391 -7.53 7.44 -7.26
N ALA A 392 -7.87 6.79 -6.16
CA ALA A 392 -6.94 5.96 -5.39
C ALA A 392 -6.37 4.80 -6.23
N ILE A 393 -7.19 4.18 -7.09
CA ILE A 393 -6.74 3.15 -8.05
C ILE A 393 -5.77 3.74 -9.07
N ARG A 394 -6.11 4.89 -9.68
CA ARG A 394 -5.24 5.57 -10.66
C ARG A 394 -3.88 5.92 -10.06
N GLU A 395 -3.87 6.48 -8.87
CA GLU A 395 -2.64 6.89 -8.17
C GLU A 395 -1.77 5.69 -7.78
N LEU A 396 -2.38 4.60 -7.27
CA LEU A 396 -1.67 3.36 -6.96
C LEU A 396 -0.99 2.78 -8.20
N ILE A 397 -1.74 2.61 -9.29
CA ILE A 397 -1.20 2.00 -10.52
C ILE A 397 -0.15 2.91 -11.16
N ALA A 398 -0.40 4.22 -11.26
CA ALA A 398 0.57 5.17 -11.82
C ALA A 398 1.89 5.22 -11.04
N ARG A 399 1.85 4.94 -9.72
CA ARG A 399 3.06 4.86 -8.90
C ARG A 399 3.76 3.52 -9.04
N ASP A 400 3.01 2.40 -8.96
CA ASP A 400 3.58 1.07 -8.67
C ASP A 400 3.66 0.14 -9.89
N THR A 401 3.19 0.58 -11.07
CA THR A 401 3.13 -0.29 -12.26
C THR A 401 4.50 -0.82 -12.71
N ASN A 402 5.59 -0.09 -12.47
CA ASN A 402 6.93 -0.48 -12.87
C ASN A 402 7.62 -1.46 -11.90
N HIS A 403 7.03 -1.74 -10.71
CA HIS A 403 7.58 -2.68 -9.75
C HIS A 403 7.32 -4.14 -10.16
N PRO A 404 8.35 -4.96 -10.47
CA PRO A 404 8.16 -6.36 -10.83
C PRO A 404 7.60 -7.21 -9.69
N CYS A 405 7.83 -6.85 -8.43
CA CYS A 405 7.31 -7.53 -7.26
C CYS A 405 5.77 -7.48 -7.18
N VAL A 406 5.13 -6.43 -7.68
CA VAL A 406 3.67 -6.30 -7.70
C VAL A 406 3.09 -7.21 -8.79
N VAL A 407 2.33 -8.23 -8.40
CA VAL A 407 1.80 -9.24 -9.32
C VAL A 407 0.28 -9.29 -9.39
N LEU A 408 -0.41 -8.56 -8.51
CA LEU A 408 -1.87 -8.58 -8.38
C LEU A 408 -2.34 -7.25 -7.78
N TRP A 409 -3.40 -6.67 -8.34
CA TRP A 409 -4.08 -5.49 -7.79
C TRP A 409 -5.27 -5.91 -6.93
N SER A 410 -5.29 -5.50 -5.68
CA SER A 410 -6.43 -5.60 -4.77
C SER A 410 -7.12 -4.25 -4.66
N ILE A 411 -8.35 -4.16 -5.17
CA ILE A 411 -9.05 -2.87 -5.24
C ILE A 411 -10.00 -2.60 -4.06
N ALA A 412 -10.17 -3.57 -3.16
CA ALA A 412 -10.92 -3.37 -1.92
C ALA A 412 -10.60 -4.48 -0.91
N ASN A 413 -10.81 -4.17 0.38
CA ASN A 413 -10.83 -5.16 1.46
C ASN A 413 -12.19 -5.21 2.13
N GLU A 414 -12.78 -6.41 2.20
CA GLU A 414 -14.00 -6.73 2.94
C GLU A 414 -15.24 -5.85 2.64
N PRO A 415 -15.46 -5.45 1.37
CA PRO A 415 -16.66 -4.69 1.05
C PRO A 415 -17.93 -5.53 1.25
N GLU A 416 -19.07 -4.86 1.38
CA GLU A 416 -20.37 -5.52 1.29
C GLU A 416 -20.64 -6.00 -0.14
N SER A 417 -20.26 -7.26 -0.44
CA SER A 417 -20.21 -7.82 -1.80
C SER A 417 -21.44 -8.65 -2.20
N TRP A 418 -22.57 -8.50 -1.47
CA TRP A 418 -23.76 -9.33 -1.66
C TRP A 418 -25.04 -8.56 -2.00
N THR A 419 -24.91 -7.30 -2.39
CA THR A 419 -26.03 -6.48 -2.86
C THR A 419 -25.90 -6.14 -4.35
N PRO A 420 -27.01 -5.92 -5.07
CA PRO A 420 -26.95 -5.45 -6.46
C PRO A 420 -26.21 -4.11 -6.61
N GLU A 421 -26.30 -3.24 -5.62
CA GLU A 421 -25.65 -1.93 -5.56
C GLU A 421 -24.14 -2.10 -5.50
N SER A 422 -23.63 -3.11 -4.79
CA SER A 422 -22.19 -3.40 -4.76
C SER A 422 -21.66 -3.78 -6.14
N ARG A 423 -22.43 -4.56 -6.92
CA ARG A 423 -22.04 -4.89 -8.29
C ARG A 423 -21.98 -3.64 -9.18
N ALA A 424 -22.98 -2.78 -9.09
CA ALA A 424 -23.01 -1.52 -9.84
C ALA A 424 -21.84 -0.59 -9.46
N TYR A 425 -21.40 -0.64 -8.22
CA TYR A 425 -20.25 0.13 -7.71
C TYR A 425 -18.91 -0.44 -8.22
N PHE A 426 -18.69 -1.76 -8.14
CA PHE A 426 -17.38 -2.37 -8.43
C PHE A 426 -17.13 -2.65 -9.90
N GLU A 427 -18.15 -2.93 -10.72
CA GLU A 427 -17.96 -3.27 -12.14
C GLU A 427 -17.19 -2.20 -12.93
N PRO A 428 -17.48 -0.89 -12.83
CA PRO A 428 -16.71 0.15 -13.50
C PRO A 428 -15.29 0.30 -12.95
N LEU A 429 -15.07 0.09 -11.65
CA LEU A 429 -13.73 0.16 -11.03
C LEU A 429 -12.82 -0.98 -11.52
N VAL A 430 -13.36 -2.19 -11.66
CA VAL A 430 -12.63 -3.33 -12.25
C VAL A 430 -12.27 -3.05 -13.71
N ALA A 431 -13.21 -2.51 -14.48
CA ALA A 431 -12.97 -2.16 -15.88
C ALA A 431 -11.88 -1.08 -16.01
N GLU A 432 -11.91 -0.07 -15.13
CA GLU A 432 -10.89 0.98 -15.08
C GLU A 432 -9.52 0.42 -14.69
N THR A 433 -9.44 -0.41 -13.67
CA THR A 433 -8.18 -1.05 -13.22
C THR A 433 -7.53 -1.84 -14.35
N ARG A 434 -8.30 -2.65 -15.08
CA ARG A 434 -7.80 -3.42 -16.23
C ARG A 434 -7.37 -2.55 -17.40
N ARG A 435 -8.00 -1.39 -17.58
CA ARG A 435 -7.60 -0.43 -18.62
C ARG A 435 -6.28 0.26 -18.27
N LEU A 436 -6.06 0.56 -16.99
CA LEU A 436 -4.84 1.19 -16.49
C LEU A 436 -3.65 0.22 -16.51
N ASP A 437 -3.88 -1.03 -16.14
CA ASP A 437 -2.88 -2.09 -16.22
C ASP A 437 -3.50 -3.42 -16.70
N PRO A 438 -3.38 -3.73 -17.99
CA PRO A 438 -3.88 -4.99 -18.55
C PRO A 438 -2.95 -6.19 -18.28
N THR A 439 -1.82 -5.99 -17.62
CA THR A 439 -0.77 -7.02 -17.45
C THR A 439 -0.89 -7.80 -16.15
N ARG A 440 -1.61 -7.25 -15.16
CA ARG A 440 -1.81 -7.88 -13.86
C ARG A 440 -3.26 -8.26 -13.62
N PRO A 441 -3.53 -9.41 -13.00
CA PRO A 441 -4.88 -9.76 -12.55
C PRO A 441 -5.40 -8.77 -11.49
N VAL A 442 -6.73 -8.69 -11.39
CA VAL A 442 -7.47 -7.83 -10.46
C VAL A 442 -8.26 -8.69 -9.48
N ALA A 443 -8.21 -8.34 -8.20
CA ALA A 443 -8.93 -9.02 -7.12
C ALA A 443 -9.45 -8.04 -6.06
N PHE A 444 -10.17 -8.56 -5.08
CA PHE A 444 -10.51 -7.91 -3.82
C PHE A 444 -10.52 -8.96 -2.70
N ALA A 445 -10.25 -8.57 -1.46
CA ALA A 445 -10.35 -9.46 -0.32
C ALA A 445 -11.82 -9.59 0.14
N ASN A 446 -12.38 -10.78 -0.02
CA ASN A 446 -13.79 -11.08 0.24
C ASN A 446 -14.04 -11.28 1.74
N PHE A 447 -15.07 -10.61 2.29
CA PHE A 447 -15.46 -10.68 3.69
C PHE A 447 -16.04 -12.06 4.08
N MET A 448 -15.79 -12.50 5.30
CA MET A 448 -16.19 -13.85 5.78
C MET A 448 -17.70 -14.14 5.73
N ALA A 449 -18.55 -13.12 5.77
CA ALA A 449 -20.02 -13.30 5.66
C ALA A 449 -20.52 -13.33 4.21
N ALA A 450 -19.67 -13.00 3.24
CA ALA A 450 -19.96 -13.11 1.82
C ALA A 450 -19.63 -14.55 1.34
N THR A 451 -20.55 -15.46 1.62
CA THR A 451 -20.46 -16.88 1.22
C THR A 451 -20.67 -17.06 -0.30
N PRO A 452 -20.29 -18.22 -0.88
CA PRO A 452 -20.43 -18.44 -2.33
C PRO A 452 -21.83 -18.19 -2.88
N ASP A 453 -22.87 -18.50 -2.11
CA ASP A 453 -24.28 -18.32 -2.47
C ASP A 453 -24.77 -16.87 -2.36
N ARG A 454 -24.13 -16.06 -1.53
CA ARG A 454 -24.49 -14.66 -1.31
C ARG A 454 -23.75 -13.67 -2.19
N ASP A 455 -22.44 -13.91 -2.41
CA ASP A 455 -21.56 -13.00 -3.15
C ASP A 455 -22.01 -12.82 -4.60
N VAL A 456 -22.05 -11.55 -5.06
CA VAL A 456 -22.52 -11.18 -6.40
C VAL A 456 -21.49 -10.42 -7.24
N ILE A 457 -20.25 -10.26 -6.75
CA ILE A 457 -19.19 -9.52 -7.47
C ILE A 457 -17.92 -10.34 -7.77
N SER A 458 -17.70 -11.49 -7.12
CA SER A 458 -16.45 -12.27 -7.28
C SER A 458 -16.25 -12.81 -8.72
N ASP A 459 -17.30 -12.88 -9.53
CA ASP A 459 -17.20 -13.24 -10.95
C ASP A 459 -16.51 -12.16 -11.80
N LEU A 460 -16.52 -10.88 -11.36
CA LEU A 460 -15.85 -9.77 -12.03
C LEU A 460 -14.31 -9.86 -11.95
N PHE A 461 -13.76 -10.58 -10.98
CA PHE A 461 -12.35 -10.61 -10.62
C PHE A 461 -11.63 -11.87 -11.12
N ASP A 462 -10.31 -11.82 -11.19
CA ASP A 462 -9.50 -12.89 -11.77
C ASP A 462 -9.07 -13.95 -10.75
N VAL A 463 -8.91 -13.54 -9.48
CA VAL A 463 -8.47 -14.35 -8.35
C VAL A 463 -9.46 -14.19 -7.21
N LEU A 464 -9.82 -15.30 -6.56
CA LEU A 464 -10.60 -15.27 -5.32
C LEU A 464 -9.65 -15.04 -4.14
N MET A 465 -9.71 -13.87 -3.53
CA MET A 465 -9.01 -13.60 -2.28
C MET A 465 -10.00 -13.68 -1.13
N LEU A 466 -9.74 -14.55 -0.15
CA LEU A 466 -10.70 -14.86 0.90
C LEU A 466 -10.14 -14.53 2.30
N ASN A 467 -10.91 -13.79 3.08
CA ASN A 467 -10.69 -13.57 4.51
C ASN A 467 -11.62 -14.50 5.29
N ARG A 468 -11.08 -15.48 6.01
CA ARG A 468 -11.87 -16.49 6.73
C ARG A 468 -11.31 -16.77 8.11
N TYR A 469 -12.21 -16.83 9.09
CA TYR A 469 -11.85 -16.96 10.49
C TYR A 469 -12.62 -18.12 11.18
N HIS A 470 -12.77 -19.26 10.47
CA HIS A 470 -13.26 -20.49 11.07
C HIS A 470 -12.34 -20.93 12.22
N GLY A 471 -12.94 -21.33 13.34
CA GLY A 471 -12.20 -21.61 14.57
C GLY A 471 -11.89 -20.37 15.42
N TRP A 472 -12.13 -19.14 14.92
CA TRP A 472 -11.94 -17.91 15.69
C TRP A 472 -13.24 -17.12 15.89
N TYR A 473 -13.79 -16.46 14.86
CA TYR A 473 -15.08 -15.75 14.96
C TYR A 473 -16.28 -16.69 14.77
N ALA A 474 -16.08 -17.84 14.13
CA ALA A 474 -17.07 -18.88 13.98
C ALA A 474 -16.49 -20.22 14.47
N GLN A 475 -17.31 -21.08 15.07
CA GLN A 475 -16.94 -22.38 15.67
C GLN A 475 -15.74 -22.28 16.65
N THR A 476 -15.67 -21.21 17.43
CA THR A 476 -14.61 -20.99 18.42
C THR A 476 -14.56 -22.15 19.41
N GLY A 477 -13.37 -22.79 19.57
CA GLY A 477 -13.19 -23.94 20.46
C GLY A 477 -13.58 -25.30 19.84
N ASP A 478 -14.24 -25.33 18.67
CA ASP A 478 -14.56 -26.57 17.93
C ASP A 478 -13.84 -26.59 16.56
N LEU A 479 -12.55 -26.87 16.59
CA LEU A 479 -11.72 -26.89 15.37
C LEU A 479 -12.14 -28.01 14.40
N ALA A 480 -12.77 -29.09 14.89
CA ALA A 480 -13.25 -30.14 13.99
C ALA A 480 -14.47 -29.67 13.17
N ALA A 481 -15.40 -28.93 13.78
CA ALA A 481 -16.50 -28.30 13.05
C ALA A 481 -15.98 -27.21 12.11
N ALA A 482 -15.03 -26.38 12.56
CA ALA A 482 -14.38 -25.35 11.76
C ALA A 482 -13.72 -25.93 10.49
N GLU A 483 -12.98 -27.03 10.62
CA GLU A 483 -12.33 -27.71 9.51
C GLU A 483 -13.33 -28.18 8.45
N ARG A 484 -14.44 -28.82 8.88
CA ARG A 484 -15.49 -29.28 7.97
C ARG A 484 -16.18 -28.11 7.25
N SER A 485 -16.50 -27.06 7.99
CA SER A 485 -17.18 -25.88 7.43
C SER A 485 -16.30 -25.16 6.41
N LEU A 486 -15.02 -24.98 6.71
CA LEU A 486 -14.03 -24.38 5.81
C LEU A 486 -13.89 -25.20 4.53
N GLU A 487 -13.72 -26.52 4.63
CA GLU A 487 -13.57 -27.39 3.45
C GLU A 487 -14.83 -27.37 2.57
N GLN A 488 -16.02 -27.41 3.16
CA GLN A 488 -17.28 -27.34 2.44
C GLN A 488 -17.41 -25.99 1.70
N GLU A 489 -17.08 -24.89 2.35
CA GLU A 489 -17.14 -23.54 1.75
C GLU A 489 -16.16 -23.44 0.58
N LEU A 490 -14.90 -23.89 0.74
CA LEU A 490 -13.92 -23.81 -0.35
C LEU A 490 -14.31 -24.62 -1.57
N ARG A 491 -14.86 -25.82 -1.38
CA ARG A 491 -15.38 -26.61 -2.51
C ARG A 491 -16.50 -25.89 -3.24
N ALA A 492 -17.40 -25.21 -2.52
CA ALA A 492 -18.47 -24.41 -3.15
C ALA A 492 -17.92 -23.21 -3.94
N TRP A 493 -16.84 -22.54 -3.44
CA TRP A 493 -16.15 -21.49 -4.21
C TRP A 493 -15.51 -22.04 -5.49
N VAL A 494 -14.83 -23.17 -5.41
CA VAL A 494 -14.24 -23.85 -6.58
C VAL A 494 -15.31 -24.24 -7.59
N ASP A 495 -16.41 -24.88 -7.14
CA ASP A 495 -17.50 -25.34 -8.00
C ASP A 495 -18.19 -24.16 -8.71
N LYS A 496 -18.33 -23.01 -8.02
CA LYS A 496 -18.98 -21.83 -8.57
C LYS A 496 -18.10 -21.08 -9.59
N HIS A 497 -16.80 -20.94 -9.34
CA HIS A 497 -15.96 -20.02 -10.10
C HIS A 497 -14.79 -20.66 -10.86
N GLY A 498 -14.25 -21.78 -10.39
CA GLY A 498 -13.09 -22.45 -11.03
C GLY A 498 -11.82 -21.59 -11.08
N LYS A 499 -11.69 -20.61 -10.19
CA LYS A 499 -10.58 -19.64 -10.12
C LYS A 499 -9.56 -20.03 -9.05
N PRO A 500 -8.30 -19.51 -9.12
CA PRO A 500 -7.35 -19.70 -8.04
C PRO A 500 -7.82 -18.97 -6.79
N ILE A 501 -7.59 -19.59 -5.63
CA ILE A 501 -7.93 -19.06 -4.31
C ILE A 501 -6.64 -18.68 -3.57
N VAL A 502 -6.53 -17.41 -3.15
CA VAL A 502 -5.53 -16.95 -2.21
C VAL A 502 -6.23 -16.60 -0.91
N PHE A 503 -5.87 -17.28 0.17
CA PHE A 503 -6.27 -16.80 1.50
C PHE A 503 -5.49 -15.55 1.82
N THR A 504 -6.19 -14.44 1.99
CA THR A 504 -5.60 -13.14 2.31
C THR A 504 -5.68 -12.81 3.78
N GLU A 505 -6.58 -13.49 4.51
CA GLU A 505 -6.63 -13.42 5.96
C GLU A 505 -7.19 -14.70 6.57
N TYR A 506 -6.46 -15.27 7.53
CA TYR A 506 -6.90 -16.31 8.43
C TYR A 506 -6.01 -16.31 9.68
N GLY A 507 -6.53 -16.74 10.81
CA GLY A 507 -5.76 -16.78 12.05
C GLY A 507 -6.64 -16.60 13.29
N ALA A 508 -6.00 -16.52 14.43
CA ALA A 508 -6.61 -16.30 15.74
C ALA A 508 -5.74 -15.34 16.57
N ASP A 509 -6.37 -14.55 17.42
CA ASP A 509 -5.62 -13.71 18.36
C ASP A 509 -4.92 -14.57 19.42
N ALA A 510 -3.69 -14.22 19.77
CA ALA A 510 -2.91 -14.80 20.87
C ALA A 510 -2.12 -13.73 21.60
N VAL A 511 -2.29 -13.65 22.90
CA VAL A 511 -1.46 -12.80 23.75
C VAL A 511 -0.12 -13.51 23.97
N ALA A 512 0.98 -12.82 23.63
CA ALA A 512 2.32 -13.38 23.77
C ALA A 512 2.60 -13.84 25.22
N GLY A 513 3.03 -15.10 25.37
CA GLY A 513 3.27 -15.73 26.67
C GLY A 513 2.00 -16.27 27.36
N ALA A 514 0.82 -16.18 26.74
CA ALA A 514 -0.39 -16.83 27.26
C ALA A 514 -0.44 -18.29 26.83
N HIS A 515 -0.50 -19.20 27.80
CA HIS A 515 -0.49 -20.65 27.61
C HIS A 515 -1.62 -21.33 28.40
N ALA A 516 -2.18 -22.40 27.87
CA ALA A 516 -3.17 -23.22 28.56
C ALA A 516 -3.11 -24.70 28.13
N LEU A 517 -3.52 -25.60 29.04
CA LEU A 517 -3.72 -27.02 28.77
C LEU A 517 -5.06 -27.46 29.36
N PRO A 518 -6.07 -27.84 28.54
CA PRO A 518 -6.06 -27.85 27.08
C PRO A 518 -5.97 -26.43 26.49
N PRO A 519 -5.52 -26.31 25.20
CA PRO A 519 -5.47 -25.02 24.50
C PRO A 519 -6.84 -24.33 24.44
N GLY A 520 -6.87 -23.03 24.68
CA GLY A 520 -8.09 -22.21 24.61
C GLY A 520 -7.84 -20.90 23.84
N PRO A 521 -8.90 -20.20 23.42
CA PRO A 521 -8.78 -18.91 22.76
C PRO A 521 -7.83 -17.96 23.48
N TRP A 522 -7.10 -17.11 22.73
CA TRP A 522 -6.08 -16.16 23.19
C TRP A 522 -4.74 -16.77 23.61
N THR A 523 -4.60 -18.10 23.63
CA THR A 523 -3.30 -18.74 23.89
C THR A 523 -2.49 -18.96 22.61
N GLU A 524 -1.17 -19.04 22.72
CA GLU A 524 -0.30 -19.28 21.57
C GLU A 524 -0.52 -20.68 20.98
N GLU A 525 -0.85 -21.68 21.81
CA GLU A 525 -1.20 -23.04 21.36
C GLU A 525 -2.46 -23.01 20.49
N TYR A 526 -3.52 -22.30 20.93
CA TYR A 526 -4.76 -22.20 20.17
C TYR A 526 -4.56 -21.51 18.82
N GLN A 527 -3.78 -20.43 18.78
CA GLN A 527 -3.39 -19.78 17.51
C GLN A 527 -2.72 -20.77 16.57
N THR A 528 -1.77 -21.56 17.10
CA THR A 528 -1.05 -22.59 16.33
C THR A 528 -2.00 -23.67 15.82
N ASP A 529 -2.95 -24.15 16.65
CA ASP A 529 -3.90 -25.19 16.29
C ASP A 529 -4.89 -24.71 15.22
N VAL A 530 -5.36 -23.47 15.30
CA VAL A 530 -6.21 -22.85 14.26
C VAL A 530 -5.45 -22.79 12.93
N LEU A 531 -4.23 -22.27 12.90
CA LEU A 531 -3.42 -22.24 11.68
C LEU A 531 -3.18 -23.64 11.10
N ALA A 532 -2.85 -24.61 11.94
CA ALA A 532 -2.65 -25.99 11.52
C ALA A 532 -3.93 -26.61 10.92
N MET A 533 -5.10 -26.28 11.45
CA MET A 533 -6.39 -26.70 10.90
C MET A 533 -6.60 -26.14 9.49
N PHE A 534 -6.38 -24.84 9.27
CA PHE A 534 -6.46 -24.24 7.94
C PHE A 534 -5.50 -24.91 6.95
N HIS A 535 -4.26 -25.14 7.34
CA HIS A 535 -3.25 -25.78 6.48
C HIS A 535 -3.67 -27.19 6.05
N ARG A 536 -4.31 -27.99 6.92
CA ARG A 536 -4.82 -29.31 6.52
C ARG A 536 -5.92 -29.22 5.45
N VAL A 537 -6.73 -28.16 5.50
CA VAL A 537 -7.76 -27.94 4.47
C VAL A 537 -7.12 -27.48 3.17
N PHE A 538 -6.18 -26.52 3.23
CA PHE A 538 -5.47 -26.02 2.05
C PHE A 538 -4.78 -27.14 1.27
N ASP A 539 -4.12 -28.06 1.99
CA ASP A 539 -3.42 -29.20 1.39
C ASP A 539 -4.36 -30.21 0.68
N ARG A 540 -5.70 -30.06 0.82
CA ARG A 540 -6.72 -30.91 0.15
C ARG A 540 -7.44 -30.23 -1.01
N ILE A 541 -7.17 -28.96 -1.28
CA ILE A 541 -7.89 -28.15 -2.29
C ILE A 541 -6.90 -27.57 -3.27
N ASP A 542 -6.76 -28.19 -4.44
CA ASP A 542 -5.76 -27.82 -5.46
C ASP A 542 -5.89 -26.36 -5.96
N ALA A 543 -7.09 -25.77 -5.88
CA ALA A 543 -7.34 -24.39 -6.27
C ALA A 543 -6.81 -23.37 -5.25
N VAL A 544 -6.43 -23.80 -4.03
CA VAL A 544 -5.76 -22.92 -3.06
C VAL A 544 -4.29 -22.77 -3.46
N VAL A 545 -3.96 -21.59 -3.96
CA VAL A 545 -2.62 -21.23 -4.45
C VAL A 545 -1.92 -20.25 -3.51
N GLY A 546 -2.48 -19.99 -2.33
CA GLY A 546 -1.85 -19.07 -1.39
C GLY A 546 -2.44 -19.05 0.00
N GLU A 547 -1.55 -18.85 0.97
CA GLU A 547 -1.82 -18.78 2.41
C GLU A 547 -1.14 -17.54 2.99
N GLN A 548 -1.88 -16.41 3.05
CA GLN A 548 -1.41 -15.19 3.70
C GLN A 548 -2.13 -15.03 5.05
N ILE A 549 -1.35 -15.12 6.12
CA ILE A 549 -1.87 -15.10 7.49
C ILE A 549 -2.20 -13.67 7.89
N TRP A 550 -3.30 -13.50 8.59
CA TRP A 550 -3.58 -12.31 9.34
C TRP A 550 -3.13 -12.50 10.80
N ASN A 551 -2.06 -11.88 11.24
CA ASN A 551 -1.25 -10.85 10.58
C ASN A 551 0.26 -11.16 10.76
N PHE A 552 1.13 -10.45 10.08
CA PHE A 552 2.59 -10.55 10.28
C PHE A 552 2.97 -10.21 11.72
N ALA A 553 2.55 -9.06 12.22
CA ALA A 553 2.81 -8.61 13.58
C ALA A 553 1.55 -8.02 14.21
N ASP A 554 1.46 -8.04 15.54
CA ASP A 554 0.42 -7.31 16.28
C ASP A 554 0.47 -5.83 15.91
N PHE A 555 -0.70 -5.17 15.88
CA PHE A 555 -0.82 -3.77 15.48
C PHE A 555 -1.88 -3.02 16.31
N ALA A 556 -1.78 -1.69 16.30
CA ALA A 556 -2.70 -0.82 17.03
C ALA A 556 -4.09 -0.77 16.36
N THR A 557 -5.12 -0.72 17.19
CA THR A 557 -6.54 -0.57 16.79
C THR A 557 -7.22 0.48 17.65
N ALA A 558 -8.41 0.91 17.24
CA ALA A 558 -9.30 1.59 18.18
C ALA A 558 -9.61 0.70 19.40
N PRO A 559 -9.86 1.27 20.57
CA PRO A 559 -10.29 0.52 21.75
C PRO A 559 -11.58 -0.24 21.49
N GLY A 560 -11.63 -1.51 21.91
CA GLY A 560 -12.81 -2.37 21.77
C GLY A 560 -12.70 -3.64 22.57
N ILE A 561 -13.84 -4.23 22.96
CA ILE A 561 -13.86 -5.46 23.77
C ILE A 561 -13.21 -6.65 23.07
N MET A 562 -13.18 -6.64 21.75
CA MET A 562 -12.55 -7.68 20.93
C MET A 562 -11.03 -7.49 20.76
N ARG A 563 -10.46 -6.44 21.35
CA ARG A 563 -9.06 -6.06 21.18
C ARG A 563 -8.36 -5.89 22.52
N VAL A 564 -7.37 -6.72 22.78
CA VAL A 564 -6.53 -6.67 23.99
C VAL A 564 -5.26 -5.93 23.64
N ASP A 565 -5.22 -4.61 23.86
CA ASP A 565 -4.10 -3.74 23.49
C ASP A 565 -3.75 -3.90 21.99
N GLY A 566 -4.73 -3.65 21.12
CA GLY A 566 -4.66 -3.82 19.67
C GLY A 566 -5.05 -5.21 19.17
N ASN A 567 -4.83 -5.48 17.89
CA ASN A 567 -5.04 -6.78 17.25
C ASN A 567 -3.87 -7.71 17.57
N LYS A 568 -4.15 -8.91 18.08
CA LYS A 568 -3.14 -9.90 18.52
C LYS A 568 -3.03 -11.11 17.60
N LYS A 569 -3.52 -11.00 16.35
CA LYS A 569 -3.37 -12.09 15.35
C LYS A 569 -1.98 -12.18 14.74
N GLY A 570 -1.10 -11.23 15.03
CA GLY A 570 0.29 -11.29 14.61
C GLY A 570 0.96 -12.61 14.99
N VAL A 571 1.80 -13.13 14.11
CA VAL A 571 2.71 -14.22 14.45
C VAL A 571 3.98 -13.70 15.16
N PHE A 572 4.20 -12.40 15.04
CA PHE A 572 5.11 -11.64 15.88
C PHE A 572 4.33 -10.65 16.75
N THR A 573 4.93 -10.26 17.86
CA THR A 573 4.43 -9.10 18.64
C THR A 573 4.68 -7.79 17.88
N ARG A 574 4.08 -6.67 18.32
CA ARG A 574 4.28 -5.36 17.70
C ARG A 574 5.77 -4.93 17.68
N ASP A 575 6.56 -5.39 18.66
CA ASP A 575 8.01 -5.20 18.75
C ASP A 575 8.82 -6.34 18.09
N ARG A 576 8.17 -7.15 17.23
CA ARG A 576 8.76 -8.21 16.38
C ARG A 576 9.34 -9.41 17.14
N ARG A 577 8.85 -9.75 18.33
CA ARG A 577 9.20 -11.01 19.01
C ARG A 577 8.34 -12.14 18.47
N PRO A 578 8.92 -13.31 18.14
CA PRO A 578 8.15 -14.44 17.61
C PRO A 578 7.25 -15.07 18.68
N LYS A 579 6.00 -15.36 18.30
CA LYS A 579 5.10 -16.26 19.03
C LYS A 579 5.29 -17.71 18.55
N ALA A 580 4.68 -18.69 19.21
CA ALA A 580 4.76 -20.10 18.84
C ALA A 580 4.36 -20.35 17.38
N ALA A 581 3.39 -19.61 16.86
CA ALA A 581 2.93 -19.65 15.47
C ALA A 581 4.06 -19.38 14.47
N ALA A 582 4.95 -18.43 14.72
CA ALA A 582 6.08 -18.12 13.83
C ALA A 582 6.99 -19.36 13.64
N HIS A 583 7.29 -20.09 14.70
CA HIS A 583 8.10 -21.31 14.62
C HIS A 583 7.39 -22.46 13.88
N MET A 584 6.06 -22.57 14.02
CA MET A 584 5.26 -23.54 13.28
C MET A 584 5.28 -23.24 11.78
N LEU A 585 5.04 -21.97 11.40
CA LEU A 585 5.08 -21.52 10.01
C LEU A 585 6.43 -21.74 9.36
N ARG A 586 7.52 -21.40 10.05
CA ARG A 586 8.87 -21.69 9.55
C ARG A 586 9.04 -23.16 9.19
N ARG A 587 8.54 -24.08 10.03
CA ARG A 587 8.60 -25.53 9.72
C ARG A 587 7.75 -25.91 8.50
N ARG A 588 6.58 -25.29 8.31
CA ARG A 588 5.72 -25.54 7.16
C ARG A 588 6.34 -24.96 5.87
N TRP A 589 6.62 -23.67 5.85
CA TRP A 589 7.00 -22.99 4.61
C TRP A 589 8.38 -23.40 4.08
N ARG A 590 9.30 -23.78 4.97
CA ARG A 590 10.58 -24.36 4.55
C ARG A 590 10.47 -25.78 3.98
N ARG A 591 9.33 -26.47 4.14
CA ARG A 591 9.05 -27.79 3.54
C ARG A 591 8.30 -27.68 2.20
N LEU A 592 7.57 -26.59 1.98
CA LEU A 592 6.86 -26.30 0.74
C LEU A 592 7.78 -25.67 -0.34
N GLN A 593 9.07 -25.83 -0.22
CA GLN A 593 10.07 -25.38 -1.21
C GLN A 593 10.16 -26.34 -2.38
#